data_49022f900a7a52345964a83b0efbe20a
#
_entry.id   49022f900a7a52345964a83b0efbe20a
#
_cell.length_a   1.000
_cell.length_b   1.000
_cell.length_c   1.000
_cell.angle_alpha   90.00
_cell.angle_beta   90.00
_cell.angle_gamma   90.00
#
_symmetry.space_group_name_H-M   'P 1'
#
loop_
_entity.id
_entity.type
_entity.pdbx_description
1 polymer ?
#
loop_
_entity_poly.entity_id
_entity_poly.type
_entity_poly.pdbx_seq_one_letter_code
_entity_poly.pdbx_strand_id
1 'polypeptide(L)'
;MTANADPWGTDEGQALTLPAPQVPDPSTAPPLRWAVISPGHIADQFTATAHRATNSRVVSVVSRSQQRADAFAGKHGIERAFSSVADMLAAGGIDAVYVASPHAQHHALTRPVIEAGIPALVEKAFTLNTAQARDLLELAEHKGVFVMEAMWARFLPQYDVLRQVVASGVLGDVVEVTADHGQSFPEDPSHRMHAPELGGGA
;
A
#
# COMPACT_ATOMS: atom_id res chain seq x y z
N MET A 1 -9.73 53.92 25.93
CA MET A 1 -8.83 52.80 26.14
C MET A 1 -9.59 51.56 25.73
N THR A 2 -9.42 51.14 24.49
CA THR A 2 -10.05 49.91 23.96
C THR A 2 -9.22 48.71 24.42
N ALA A 3 -9.86 47.77 25.11
CA ALA A 3 -9.24 46.53 25.55
C ALA A 3 -8.67 45.80 24.31
N ASN A 4 -7.39 45.47 24.39
CA ASN A 4 -6.69 44.68 23.42
C ASN A 4 -7.34 43.28 23.45
N ALA A 5 -8.08 42.91 22.42
CA ALA A 5 -8.58 41.55 22.29
C ALA A 5 -7.34 40.63 22.18
N ASP A 6 -7.29 39.62 23.03
CA ASP A 6 -6.27 38.57 22.98
C ASP A 6 -6.33 37.92 21.60
N PRO A 7 -5.31 38.11 20.74
CA PRO A 7 -5.32 37.54 19.39
C PRO A 7 -5.26 36.02 19.36
N TRP A 8 -5.05 35.40 20.54
CA TRP A 8 -4.89 33.93 20.65
C TRP A 8 -6.08 33.25 21.34
N GLY A 9 -7.17 34.07 21.70
CA GLY A 9 -8.44 33.58 22.22
C GLY A 9 -8.33 32.27 22.97
N THR A 10 -7.63 32.26 24.09
CA THR A 10 -7.66 31.10 25.00
C THR A 10 -9.04 31.10 25.66
N ASP A 11 -10.01 30.49 24.98
CA ASP A 11 -11.25 30.07 25.62
C ASP A 11 -10.83 28.95 26.60
N GLU A 12 -10.62 29.37 27.85
CA GLU A 12 -10.24 28.45 28.92
C GLU A 12 -11.37 27.43 29.09
N GLY A 13 -11.22 26.26 28.47
CA GLY A 13 -11.96 25.12 28.96
C GLY A 13 -12.60 24.10 28.04
N GLN A 14 -12.58 24.22 26.76
CA GLN A 14 -13.00 23.06 25.97
C GLN A 14 -11.79 22.19 25.57
N ALA A 15 -11.55 21.15 26.35
CA ALA A 15 -10.62 20.11 25.93
C ALA A 15 -11.11 19.55 24.61
N LEU A 16 -10.24 19.61 23.58
CA LEU A 16 -10.52 19.01 22.27
C LEU A 16 -10.74 17.50 22.46
N THR A 17 -11.97 17.05 22.28
CA THR A 17 -12.28 15.62 22.27
C THR A 17 -12.02 15.09 20.87
N LEU A 18 -11.04 14.20 20.74
CA LEU A 18 -10.75 13.56 19.46
C LEU A 18 -11.91 12.65 19.04
N PRO A 19 -12.30 12.67 17.76
CA PRO A 19 -13.33 11.78 17.25
C PRO A 19 -12.86 10.32 17.29
N ALA A 20 -13.81 9.39 17.39
CA ALA A 20 -13.50 7.98 17.24
C ALA A 20 -13.09 7.67 15.78
N PRO A 21 -12.14 6.77 15.56
CA PRO A 21 -11.78 6.35 14.19
C PRO A 21 -12.94 5.61 13.53
N GLN A 22 -13.13 5.87 12.23
CA GLN A 22 -14.17 5.25 11.39
C GLN A 22 -13.58 4.23 10.42
N VAL A 23 -12.47 3.59 10.79
CA VAL A 23 -11.83 2.55 10.00
C VAL A 23 -12.62 1.26 10.15
N PRO A 24 -13.03 0.61 9.04
CA PRO A 24 -13.75 -0.66 9.10
C PRO A 24 -12.90 -1.77 9.73
N ASP A 25 -13.56 -2.68 10.43
CA ASP A 25 -12.90 -3.90 10.91
C ASP A 25 -12.53 -4.79 9.70
N PRO A 26 -11.24 -5.09 9.50
CA PRO A 26 -10.78 -5.88 8.36
C PRO A 26 -11.34 -7.32 8.36
N SER A 27 -11.76 -7.84 9.50
CA SER A 27 -12.41 -9.16 9.60
C SER A 27 -13.81 -9.21 8.97
N THR A 28 -14.45 -8.05 8.78
CA THR A 28 -15.77 -7.93 8.16
C THR A 28 -15.72 -7.81 6.63
N ALA A 29 -14.54 -7.60 6.07
CA ALA A 29 -14.37 -7.49 4.62
C ALA A 29 -14.65 -8.83 3.91
N PRO A 30 -15.22 -8.79 2.69
CA PRO A 30 -15.39 -10.00 1.89
C PRO A 30 -14.06 -10.73 1.69
N PRO A 31 -14.04 -12.07 1.74
CA PRO A 31 -12.84 -12.84 1.52
C PRO A 31 -12.36 -12.72 0.06
N LEU A 32 -11.05 -12.50 -0.11
CA LEU A 32 -10.38 -12.48 -1.41
C LEU A 32 -9.27 -13.53 -1.47
N ARG A 33 -9.13 -14.13 -2.63
CA ARG A 33 -8.00 -15.00 -3.00
C ARG A 33 -6.92 -14.14 -3.65
N TRP A 34 -5.87 -13.88 -2.91
CA TRP A 34 -4.75 -13.05 -3.37
C TRP A 34 -3.68 -13.87 -4.07
N ALA A 35 -3.07 -13.27 -5.08
CA ALA A 35 -1.74 -13.68 -5.51
C ALA A 35 -0.72 -12.63 -5.09
N VAL A 36 0.50 -13.07 -4.77
CA VAL A 36 1.62 -12.19 -4.43
C VAL A 36 2.70 -12.29 -5.50
N ILE A 37 3.10 -11.18 -6.07
CA ILE A 37 4.24 -11.08 -6.98
C ILE A 37 5.44 -10.53 -6.23
N SER A 38 6.55 -11.26 -6.25
CA SER A 38 7.83 -10.92 -5.62
C SER A 38 7.84 -11.12 -4.08
N PRO A 39 8.11 -12.35 -3.61
CA PRO A 39 8.14 -12.70 -2.18
C PRO A 39 9.36 -12.08 -1.48
N GLY A 40 9.17 -10.89 -0.91
CA GLY A 40 10.13 -10.15 -0.10
C GLY A 40 9.59 -9.92 1.31
N HIS A 41 10.30 -9.10 2.09
CA HIS A 41 9.92 -8.78 3.47
C HIS A 41 8.50 -8.18 3.58
N ILE A 42 8.14 -7.24 2.71
CA ILE A 42 6.82 -6.61 2.75
C ILE A 42 5.71 -7.60 2.34
N ALA A 43 5.99 -8.47 1.37
CA ALA A 43 5.08 -9.55 0.98
C ALA A 43 4.85 -10.53 2.12
N ASP A 44 5.89 -10.82 2.92
CA ASP A 44 5.82 -11.67 4.11
C ASP A 44 4.88 -11.06 5.16
N GLN A 45 5.04 -9.78 5.46
CA GLN A 45 4.18 -9.05 6.39
C GLN A 45 2.72 -8.99 5.91
N PHE A 46 2.51 -8.67 4.63
CA PHE A 46 1.18 -8.65 4.02
C PHE A 46 0.49 -10.01 4.14
N THR A 47 1.18 -11.08 3.73
CA THR A 47 0.62 -12.44 3.74
C THR A 47 0.26 -12.88 5.16
N ALA A 48 1.19 -12.72 6.11
CA ALA A 48 0.96 -13.08 7.51
C ALA A 48 -0.21 -12.30 8.12
N THR A 49 -0.33 -11.00 7.79
CA THR A 49 -1.39 -10.14 8.31
C THR A 49 -2.75 -10.47 7.66
N ALA A 50 -2.79 -10.66 6.34
CA ALA A 50 -4.01 -11.05 5.64
C ALA A 50 -4.58 -12.35 6.20
N HIS A 51 -3.73 -13.37 6.41
CA HIS A 51 -4.16 -14.65 6.96
C HIS A 51 -4.63 -14.58 8.42
N ARG A 52 -4.07 -13.66 9.22
CA ARG A 52 -4.39 -13.54 10.64
C ARG A 52 -5.59 -12.64 10.91
N ALA A 53 -5.71 -11.52 10.19
CA ALA A 53 -6.61 -10.43 10.51
C ALA A 53 -7.81 -10.30 9.57
N THR A 54 -7.89 -11.11 8.52
CA THR A 54 -8.97 -11.08 7.55
C THR A 54 -9.46 -12.49 7.19
N ASN A 55 -10.56 -12.57 6.46
CA ASN A 55 -11.03 -13.82 5.85
C ASN A 55 -10.37 -14.13 4.51
N SER A 56 -9.50 -13.23 4.02
CA SER A 56 -8.77 -13.39 2.76
C SER A 56 -7.61 -14.38 2.89
N ARG A 57 -7.20 -14.96 1.76
CA ARG A 57 -6.05 -15.89 1.70
C ARG A 57 -5.17 -15.57 0.51
N VAL A 58 -3.86 -15.65 0.72
CA VAL A 58 -2.89 -15.70 -0.37
C VAL A 58 -2.85 -17.14 -0.85
N VAL A 59 -3.27 -17.38 -2.08
CA VAL A 59 -3.39 -18.72 -2.70
C VAL A 59 -2.34 -18.97 -3.77
N SER A 60 -1.64 -17.93 -4.22
CA SER A 60 -0.61 -18.02 -5.25
C SER A 60 0.55 -17.08 -4.94
N VAL A 61 1.76 -17.48 -5.30
CA VAL A 61 2.96 -16.65 -5.22
C VAL A 61 3.81 -16.77 -6.48
N VAL A 62 4.40 -15.65 -6.92
CA VAL A 62 5.29 -15.60 -8.07
C VAL A 62 6.65 -15.05 -7.67
N SER A 63 7.71 -15.73 -8.10
CA SER A 63 9.09 -15.24 -8.01
C SER A 63 9.86 -15.67 -9.25
N ARG A 64 10.80 -14.85 -9.76
CA ARG A 64 11.72 -15.25 -10.84
C ARG A 64 12.54 -16.51 -10.50
N SER A 65 12.65 -16.85 -9.25
CA SER A 65 13.25 -18.11 -8.77
C SER A 65 12.15 -19.01 -8.25
N GLN A 66 11.93 -20.16 -8.86
CA GLN A 66 10.97 -21.15 -8.40
C GLN A 66 11.26 -21.58 -6.96
N GLN A 67 12.53 -21.81 -6.63
CA GLN A 67 12.94 -22.16 -5.26
C GLN A 67 12.49 -21.13 -4.23
N ARG A 68 12.58 -19.82 -4.54
CA ARG A 68 12.10 -18.76 -3.64
C ARG A 68 10.58 -18.72 -3.55
N ALA A 69 9.89 -19.00 -4.65
CA ALA A 69 8.44 -19.10 -4.64
C ALA A 69 7.98 -20.28 -3.78
N ASP A 70 8.60 -21.44 -3.95
CA ASP A 70 8.29 -22.65 -3.18
C ASP A 70 8.58 -22.46 -1.69
N ALA A 71 9.72 -21.87 -1.33
CA ALA A 71 10.06 -21.57 0.06
C ALA A 71 9.05 -20.62 0.72
N PHE A 72 8.61 -19.59 0.01
CA PHE A 72 7.60 -18.65 0.51
C PHE A 72 6.24 -19.34 0.63
N ALA A 73 5.87 -20.14 -0.36
CA ALA A 73 4.63 -20.91 -0.34
C ALA A 73 4.59 -21.88 0.84
N GLY A 74 5.67 -22.62 1.07
CA GLY A 74 5.80 -23.54 2.23
C GLY A 74 5.71 -22.81 3.56
N LYS A 75 6.33 -21.62 3.69
CA LYS A 75 6.27 -20.80 4.91
C LYS A 75 4.85 -20.38 5.27
N HIS A 76 4.04 -20.02 4.31
CA HIS A 76 2.72 -19.42 4.50
C HIS A 76 1.55 -20.36 4.21
N GLY A 77 1.80 -21.61 3.81
CA GLY A 77 0.75 -22.56 3.43
C GLY A 77 0.03 -22.15 2.14
N ILE A 78 0.76 -21.55 1.19
CA ILE A 78 0.21 -21.13 -0.09
C ILE A 78 0.18 -22.34 -1.03
N GLU A 79 -0.95 -22.54 -1.73
CA GLU A 79 -1.17 -23.75 -2.52
C GLU A 79 -0.33 -23.79 -3.82
N ARG A 80 -0.07 -22.62 -4.44
CA ARG A 80 0.52 -22.55 -5.77
C ARG A 80 1.70 -21.59 -5.82
N ALA A 81 2.82 -22.06 -6.36
CA ALA A 81 4.04 -21.30 -6.54
C ALA A 81 4.45 -21.31 -8.02
N PHE A 82 4.77 -20.15 -8.56
CA PHE A 82 5.08 -19.95 -9.97
C PHE A 82 6.40 -19.20 -10.14
N SER A 83 7.09 -19.47 -11.26
CA SER A 83 8.27 -18.68 -11.69
C SER A 83 7.93 -17.59 -12.72
N SER A 84 6.67 -17.54 -13.19
CA SER A 84 6.20 -16.62 -14.22
C SER A 84 4.84 -16.01 -13.81
N VAL A 85 4.68 -14.70 -14.04
CA VAL A 85 3.39 -14.01 -13.89
C VAL A 85 2.36 -14.55 -14.89
N ALA A 86 2.81 -14.85 -16.13
CA ALA A 86 1.92 -15.37 -17.15
C ALA A 86 1.32 -16.73 -16.76
N ASP A 87 2.12 -17.63 -16.20
CA ASP A 87 1.64 -18.94 -15.74
C ASP A 87 0.66 -18.82 -14.57
N MET A 88 0.92 -17.90 -13.62
CA MET A 88 0.00 -17.61 -12.52
C MET A 88 -1.35 -17.07 -13.05
N LEU A 89 -1.30 -16.12 -13.98
CA LEU A 89 -2.51 -15.54 -14.58
C LEU A 89 -3.30 -16.59 -15.36
N ALA A 90 -2.62 -17.45 -16.14
CA ALA A 90 -3.24 -18.55 -16.89
C ALA A 90 -3.88 -19.60 -15.97
N ALA A 91 -3.29 -19.87 -14.81
CA ALA A 91 -3.83 -20.80 -13.83
C ALA A 91 -5.12 -20.27 -13.15
N GLY A 92 -5.33 -18.97 -13.14
CA GLY A 92 -6.53 -18.33 -12.61
C GLY A 92 -6.80 -18.60 -11.12
N GLY A 93 -8.05 -18.48 -10.71
CA GLY A 93 -8.47 -18.77 -9.33
C GLY A 93 -7.98 -17.75 -8.29
N ILE A 94 -7.74 -16.51 -8.73
CA ILE A 94 -7.34 -15.36 -7.91
C ILE A 94 -8.33 -14.20 -8.15
N ASP A 95 -8.57 -13.40 -7.12
CA ASP A 95 -9.49 -12.26 -7.14
C ASP A 95 -8.74 -10.93 -7.19
N ALA A 96 -7.51 -10.88 -6.69
CA ALA A 96 -6.64 -9.71 -6.70
C ALA A 96 -5.17 -10.10 -6.62
N VAL A 97 -4.30 -9.20 -7.08
CA VAL A 97 -2.85 -9.37 -7.06
C VAL A 97 -2.19 -8.28 -6.22
N TYR A 98 -1.29 -8.68 -5.33
CA TYR A 98 -0.40 -7.77 -4.61
C TYR A 98 0.99 -7.79 -5.25
N VAL A 99 1.42 -6.65 -5.77
CA VAL A 99 2.73 -6.46 -6.40
C VAL A 99 3.70 -5.85 -5.40
N ALA A 100 4.62 -6.66 -4.88
CA ALA A 100 5.55 -6.34 -3.79
C ALA A 100 7.02 -6.32 -4.25
N SER A 101 7.26 -6.00 -5.50
CA SER A 101 8.59 -5.94 -6.11
C SER A 101 9.33 -4.64 -5.77
N PRO A 102 10.62 -4.49 -6.12
CA PRO A 102 11.27 -3.18 -6.19
C PRO A 102 10.56 -2.24 -7.17
N HIS A 103 10.58 -0.93 -6.87
CA HIS A 103 9.83 0.11 -7.58
C HIS A 103 10.00 0.07 -9.11
N ALA A 104 11.24 -0.18 -9.58
CA ALA A 104 11.55 -0.26 -11.01
C ALA A 104 10.77 -1.35 -11.78
N GLN A 105 10.20 -2.32 -11.07
CA GLN A 105 9.48 -3.44 -11.66
C GLN A 105 7.95 -3.30 -11.57
N HIS A 106 7.44 -2.34 -10.81
CA HIS A 106 6.01 -2.20 -10.55
C HIS A 106 5.20 -2.10 -11.83
N HIS A 107 5.59 -1.19 -12.74
CA HIS A 107 4.90 -0.99 -14.02
C HIS A 107 4.84 -2.29 -14.84
N ALA A 108 6.00 -2.90 -15.09
CA ALA A 108 6.10 -4.10 -15.94
C ALA A 108 5.36 -5.33 -15.37
N LEU A 109 5.29 -5.44 -14.04
CA LEU A 109 4.60 -6.55 -13.37
C LEU A 109 3.10 -6.31 -13.19
N THR A 110 2.67 -5.04 -13.06
CA THR A 110 1.26 -4.68 -12.86
C THR A 110 0.49 -4.69 -14.18
N ARG A 111 1.10 -4.23 -15.26
CA ARG A 111 0.45 -4.11 -16.56
C ARG A 111 -0.24 -5.39 -17.02
N PRO A 112 0.43 -6.59 -17.06
CA PRO A 112 -0.21 -7.83 -17.47
C PRO A 112 -1.35 -8.27 -16.52
N VAL A 113 -1.30 -7.89 -15.26
CA VAL A 113 -2.38 -8.16 -14.29
C VAL A 113 -3.64 -7.39 -14.67
N ILE A 114 -3.50 -6.08 -14.97
CA ILE A 114 -4.62 -5.25 -15.44
C ILE A 114 -5.15 -5.75 -16.79
N GLU A 115 -4.26 -6.11 -17.72
CA GLU A 115 -4.64 -6.67 -19.02
C GLU A 115 -5.47 -7.95 -18.88
N ALA A 116 -5.19 -8.76 -17.86
CA ALA A 116 -5.96 -9.95 -17.52
C ALA A 116 -7.29 -9.65 -16.81
N GLY A 117 -7.63 -8.39 -16.57
CA GLY A 117 -8.86 -7.98 -15.88
C GLY A 117 -8.85 -8.21 -14.37
N ILE A 118 -7.68 -8.32 -13.75
CA ILE A 118 -7.55 -8.63 -12.32
C ILE A 118 -7.15 -7.37 -11.54
N PRO A 119 -7.84 -7.03 -10.44
CA PRO A 119 -7.47 -5.95 -9.54
C PRO A 119 -6.05 -6.07 -9.00
N ALA A 120 -5.36 -4.93 -8.87
CA ALA A 120 -4.00 -4.90 -8.37
C ALA A 120 -3.81 -3.90 -7.22
N LEU A 121 -3.15 -4.36 -6.15
CA LEU A 121 -2.57 -3.55 -5.10
C LEU A 121 -1.07 -3.49 -5.32
N VAL A 122 -0.52 -2.30 -5.56
CA VAL A 122 0.89 -2.12 -5.92
C VAL A 122 1.62 -1.41 -4.80
N GLU A 123 2.76 -1.94 -4.38
CA GLU A 123 3.58 -1.31 -3.33
C GLU A 123 3.95 0.14 -3.67
N LYS A 124 4.15 0.89 -2.62
CA LYS A 124 4.61 2.28 -2.72
C LYS A 124 6.14 2.29 -3.00
N ALA A 125 6.68 3.21 -3.78
CA ALA A 125 5.97 4.16 -4.64
C ALA A 125 5.34 3.42 -5.85
N PHE A 126 4.16 3.86 -6.29
CA PHE A 126 3.33 3.19 -7.30
C PHE A 126 4.11 2.83 -8.57
N THR A 127 4.90 3.77 -9.09
CA THR A 127 5.79 3.59 -10.25
C THR A 127 7.02 4.51 -10.13
N LEU A 128 7.98 4.38 -11.03
CA LEU A 128 9.17 5.24 -11.07
C LEU A 128 8.90 6.69 -11.48
N ASN A 129 7.85 6.92 -12.26
CA ASN A 129 7.55 8.24 -12.81
C ASN A 129 6.07 8.36 -13.22
N THR A 130 5.64 9.60 -13.47
CA THR A 130 4.27 9.94 -13.84
C THR A 130 3.79 9.27 -15.13
N ALA A 131 4.67 9.07 -16.12
CA ALA A 131 4.27 8.45 -17.38
C ALA A 131 3.87 6.98 -17.17
N GLN A 132 4.62 6.23 -16.40
CA GLN A 132 4.27 4.86 -16.02
C GLN A 132 3.00 4.78 -15.18
N ALA A 133 2.83 5.71 -14.23
CA ALA A 133 1.61 5.77 -13.42
C ALA A 133 0.38 6.02 -14.28
N ARG A 134 0.46 6.98 -15.20
CA ARG A 134 -0.62 7.34 -16.12
C ARG A 134 -0.98 6.16 -17.02
N ASP A 135 0.00 5.48 -17.62
CA ASP A 135 -0.23 4.30 -18.47
C ASP A 135 -1.02 3.19 -17.74
N LEU A 136 -0.65 2.89 -16.48
CA LEU A 136 -1.38 1.89 -15.70
C LEU A 136 -2.80 2.33 -15.33
N LEU A 137 -2.98 3.60 -14.96
CA LEU A 137 -4.30 4.13 -14.57
C LEU A 137 -5.23 4.23 -15.77
N GLU A 138 -4.77 4.71 -16.93
CA GLU A 138 -5.54 4.76 -18.17
C GLU A 138 -5.92 3.34 -18.64
N LEU A 139 -4.99 2.38 -18.57
CA LEU A 139 -5.28 0.98 -18.88
C LEU A 139 -6.32 0.40 -17.92
N ALA A 140 -6.19 0.67 -16.63
CA ALA A 140 -7.12 0.19 -15.60
C ALA A 140 -8.53 0.76 -15.82
N GLU A 141 -8.64 2.05 -16.11
CA GLU A 141 -9.90 2.71 -16.44
C GLU A 141 -10.54 2.10 -17.70
N HIS A 142 -9.76 1.95 -18.78
CA HIS A 142 -10.24 1.34 -20.03
C HIS A 142 -10.73 -0.09 -19.84
N LYS A 143 -10.08 -0.86 -18.96
CA LYS A 143 -10.44 -2.25 -18.65
C LYS A 143 -11.52 -2.39 -17.58
N GLY A 144 -11.89 -1.31 -16.88
CA GLY A 144 -12.80 -1.36 -15.73
C GLY A 144 -12.21 -2.14 -14.54
N VAL A 145 -10.87 -2.12 -14.37
CA VAL A 145 -10.14 -2.85 -13.35
C VAL A 145 -9.69 -1.92 -12.23
N PHE A 146 -9.90 -2.32 -10.98
CA PHE A 146 -9.44 -1.54 -9.83
C PHE A 146 -7.93 -1.69 -9.61
N VAL A 147 -7.22 -0.57 -9.53
CA VAL A 147 -5.80 -0.52 -9.18
C VAL A 147 -5.57 0.52 -8.08
N MET A 148 -4.76 0.17 -7.08
CA MET A 148 -4.47 1.06 -5.96
C MET A 148 -2.99 0.95 -5.56
N GLU A 149 -2.40 2.09 -5.19
CA GLU A 149 -1.12 2.12 -4.49
C GLU A 149 -1.29 1.68 -3.03
N ALA A 150 -0.39 0.86 -2.52
CA ALA A 150 -0.41 0.34 -1.15
C ALA A 150 0.05 1.40 -0.12
N MET A 151 -0.62 2.52 -0.08
CA MET A 151 -0.45 3.60 0.90
C MET A 151 -1.17 3.25 2.21
N TRP A 152 -0.66 2.24 2.91
CA TRP A 152 -1.26 1.69 4.13
C TRP A 152 -1.54 2.74 5.21
N ALA A 153 -0.72 3.81 5.29
CA ALA A 153 -0.91 4.90 6.23
C ALA A 153 -2.29 5.55 6.14
N ARG A 154 -2.90 5.65 4.95
CA ARG A 154 -4.25 6.21 4.75
C ARG A 154 -5.34 5.47 5.52
N PHE A 155 -5.12 4.22 5.87
CA PHE A 155 -6.09 3.33 6.49
C PHE A 155 -5.83 3.12 7.99
N LEU A 156 -4.85 3.80 8.56
CA LEU A 156 -4.58 3.74 9.99
C LEU A 156 -5.58 4.58 10.78
N PRO A 157 -6.04 4.10 11.95
CA PRO A 157 -6.99 4.82 12.79
C PRO A 157 -6.58 6.26 13.12
N GLN A 158 -5.30 6.49 13.43
CA GLN A 158 -4.78 7.82 13.74
C GLN A 158 -4.87 8.81 12.57
N TYR A 159 -4.69 8.33 11.32
CA TYR A 159 -4.83 9.19 10.13
C TYR A 159 -6.30 9.50 9.83
N ASP A 160 -7.21 8.58 10.12
CA ASP A 160 -8.64 8.84 10.00
C ASP A 160 -9.08 9.89 11.02
N VAL A 161 -8.64 9.79 12.28
CA VAL A 161 -8.89 10.79 13.32
C VAL A 161 -8.33 12.15 12.89
N LEU A 162 -7.08 12.21 12.43
CA LEU A 162 -6.47 13.46 11.95
C LEU A 162 -7.29 14.08 10.80
N ARG A 163 -7.72 13.28 9.83
CA ARG A 163 -8.57 13.74 8.73
C ARG A 163 -9.91 14.32 9.24
N GLN A 164 -10.54 13.67 10.22
CA GLN A 164 -11.77 14.14 10.82
C GLN A 164 -11.56 15.47 11.56
N VAL A 165 -10.47 15.60 12.33
CA VAL A 165 -10.13 16.84 13.04
C VAL A 165 -9.91 18.00 12.07
N VAL A 166 -9.15 17.79 10.99
CA VAL A 166 -8.93 18.81 9.95
C VAL A 166 -10.27 19.18 9.27
N ALA A 167 -11.08 18.19 8.92
CA ALA A 167 -12.36 18.41 8.23
C ALA A 167 -13.41 19.11 9.12
N SER A 168 -13.31 18.99 10.43
CA SER A 168 -14.25 19.64 11.38
C SER A 168 -14.07 21.15 11.44
N GLY A 169 -12.95 21.69 10.96
CA GLY A 169 -12.64 23.10 11.05
C GLY A 169 -12.21 23.59 12.44
N VAL A 170 -12.10 22.69 13.42
CA VAL A 170 -11.74 23.05 14.81
C VAL A 170 -10.32 23.65 14.92
N LEU A 171 -9.45 23.38 13.95
CA LEU A 171 -8.11 23.96 13.85
C LEU A 171 -8.09 25.32 13.12
N GLY A 172 -9.25 25.80 12.63
CA GLY A 172 -9.29 26.94 11.74
C GLY A 172 -8.63 26.65 10.39
N ASP A 173 -8.09 27.71 9.75
CA ASP A 173 -7.35 27.57 8.51
C ASP A 173 -5.96 26.97 8.78
N VAL A 174 -5.69 25.81 8.20
CA VAL A 174 -4.36 25.15 8.33
C VAL A 174 -3.35 25.91 7.48
N VAL A 175 -2.42 26.60 8.12
CA VAL A 175 -1.42 27.45 7.48
C VAL A 175 -0.15 26.66 7.15
N GLU A 176 0.22 25.70 8.02
CA GLU A 176 1.46 24.93 7.85
C GLU A 176 1.28 23.52 8.39
N VAL A 177 1.94 22.56 7.73
CA VAL A 177 2.09 21.18 8.20
C VAL A 177 3.57 20.82 8.20
N THR A 178 4.11 20.47 9.37
CA THR A 178 5.47 19.94 9.51
C THR A 178 5.41 18.45 9.81
N ALA A 179 6.16 17.64 9.03
CA ALA A 179 6.28 16.21 9.26
C ALA A 179 7.76 15.81 9.21
N ASP A 180 8.18 14.99 10.17
CA ASP A 180 9.52 14.43 10.22
C ASP A 180 9.44 12.92 10.32
N HIS A 181 10.21 12.21 9.48
CA HIS A 181 10.26 10.75 9.45
C HIS A 181 11.68 10.27 9.17
N GLY A 182 12.44 10.04 10.23
CA GLY A 182 13.80 9.51 10.16
C GLY A 182 13.83 7.99 10.19
N GLN A 183 14.60 7.38 9.27
CA GLN A 183 14.92 5.95 9.28
C GLN A 183 16.42 5.75 9.06
N SER A 184 17.01 4.75 9.73
CA SER A 184 18.37 4.33 9.47
C SER A 184 18.40 3.21 8.45
N PHE A 185 19.20 3.38 7.40
CA PHE A 185 19.44 2.36 6.38
C PHE A 185 20.90 1.94 6.37
N PRO A 186 21.24 0.73 5.89
CA PRO A 186 22.63 0.31 5.70
C PRO A 186 23.39 1.29 4.79
N GLU A 187 24.64 1.58 5.11
CA GLU A 187 25.54 2.42 4.30
C GLU A 187 26.12 1.65 3.08
N ASP A 188 25.33 0.81 2.45
CA ASP A 188 25.70 0.01 1.28
C ASP A 188 25.13 0.68 0.01
N PRO A 189 25.97 1.20 -0.90
CA PRO A 189 25.51 1.82 -2.14
C PRO A 189 24.70 0.88 -3.04
N SER A 190 24.88 -0.44 -2.93
CA SER A 190 24.09 -1.44 -3.67
C SER A 190 22.74 -1.74 -3.03
N HIS A 191 22.50 -1.26 -1.80
CA HIS A 191 21.21 -1.43 -1.15
C HIS A 191 20.11 -0.71 -1.94
N ARG A 192 18.96 -1.36 -2.08
CA ARG A 192 17.83 -0.87 -2.90
C ARG A 192 17.38 0.58 -2.61
N MET A 193 17.66 1.10 -1.41
CA MET A 193 17.32 2.47 -1.02
C MET A 193 18.30 3.51 -1.57
N HIS A 194 19.50 3.07 -2.02
CA HIS A 194 20.55 3.93 -2.58
C HIS A 194 20.74 3.69 -4.08
N ALA A 195 20.33 2.55 -4.61
CA ALA A 195 20.50 2.15 -6.01
C ALA A 195 19.42 2.79 -6.90
N PRO A 196 19.73 3.80 -7.74
CA PRO A 196 18.75 4.50 -8.57
C PRO A 196 18.03 3.58 -9.55
N GLU A 197 18.72 2.55 -10.06
CA GLU A 197 18.14 1.55 -10.99
C GLU A 197 17.05 0.68 -10.34
N LEU A 198 17.01 0.62 -9.02
CA LEU A 198 15.95 -0.06 -8.25
C LEU A 198 14.87 0.90 -7.74
N GLY A 199 15.00 2.19 -8.05
CA GLY A 199 14.12 3.25 -7.58
C GLY A 199 14.55 3.84 -6.23
N GLY A 200 15.82 3.66 -5.86
CA GLY A 200 16.41 4.28 -4.69
C GLY A 200 16.77 5.75 -4.91
N GLY A 201 17.05 6.46 -3.82
CA GLY A 201 17.46 7.86 -3.86
C GLY A 201 16.31 8.87 -3.98
N ALA A 202 15.07 8.47 -3.76
CA ALA A 202 13.91 9.34 -3.72
C ALA A 202 13.61 9.81 -2.29
#